data_5da5103e8067c9b136e0e00a1e46c145
#
_entry.id   5da5103e8067c9b136e0e00a1e46c145
#
_cell.length_a   1.000
_cell.length_b   1.000
_cell.length_c   1.000
_cell.angle_alpha   90.00
_cell.angle_beta   90.00
_cell.angle_gamma   90.00
#
_symmetry.space_group_name_H-M   'P 1'
#
loop_
_entity.id
_entity.type
_entity.pdbx_description
1 polymer ?
#
loop_
_entity_poly.entity_id
_entity_poly.type
_entity_poly.pdbx_seq_one_letter_code
_entity_poly.pdbx_strand_id
1 'polypeptide(L)'
;VATAYRCTAEVEFSDYCPCMVVDTPLAGNALTYMTELLGKGAMDMTPLTGGKPGGGSEDFAFVSHEVPTVSMFLTAGNANEGYTYGQHHPKVKFDDSVLFEGSAAYAYMALRWLQEHK
;
A
#
# COMPACT_ATOMS: atom_id res chain seq x y z
N VAL A 1 -17.55 -13.71 -28.66
CA VAL A 1 -18.91 -13.95 -28.14
C VAL A 1 -19.94 -13.16 -28.96
N ALA A 2 -19.80 -11.83 -29.12
CA ALA A 2 -20.77 -11.00 -29.85
C ALA A 2 -21.08 -11.55 -31.26
N THR A 3 -20.05 -11.90 -32.01
CA THR A 3 -20.17 -12.44 -33.38
C THR A 3 -21.00 -13.71 -33.45
N ALA A 4 -20.91 -14.59 -32.45
CA ALA A 4 -21.73 -15.83 -32.38
C ALA A 4 -23.23 -15.53 -32.26
N TYR A 5 -23.57 -14.35 -31.76
CA TYR A 5 -24.97 -13.88 -31.66
C TYR A 5 -25.34 -12.87 -32.74
N ARG A 6 -24.53 -12.77 -33.82
CA ARG A 6 -24.72 -11.82 -34.92
C ARG A 6 -24.78 -10.36 -34.48
N CYS A 7 -24.04 -10.05 -33.39
CA CYS A 7 -23.90 -8.71 -32.86
C CYS A 7 -22.46 -8.23 -33.07
N THR A 8 -22.26 -6.92 -33.02
CA THR A 8 -20.97 -6.27 -32.89
C THR A 8 -20.80 -5.78 -31.46
N ALA A 9 -19.57 -5.75 -30.97
CA ALA A 9 -19.21 -5.14 -29.69
C ALA A 9 -18.02 -4.25 -29.92
N GLU A 10 -18.09 -3.05 -29.38
CA GLU A 10 -16.99 -2.11 -29.27
C GLU A 10 -16.66 -1.99 -27.79
N VAL A 11 -15.37 -2.07 -27.45
CA VAL A 11 -14.89 -1.95 -26.08
C VAL A 11 -13.90 -0.79 -26.05
N GLU A 12 -14.22 0.19 -25.25
CA GLU A 12 -13.38 1.35 -25.03
C GLU A 12 -12.87 1.32 -23.57
N PHE A 13 -11.56 1.55 -23.39
CA PHE A 13 -10.95 1.72 -22.08
C PHE A 13 -10.60 3.20 -21.96
N SER A 14 -11.42 3.95 -21.22
CA SER A 14 -11.21 5.40 -21.04
C SER A 14 -10.18 5.69 -19.95
N ASP A 15 -10.22 4.92 -18.87
CA ASP A 15 -9.36 5.12 -17.71
C ASP A 15 -8.80 3.77 -17.25
N TYR A 16 -7.54 3.77 -16.88
CA TYR A 16 -6.91 2.59 -16.29
C TYR A 16 -5.96 2.99 -15.17
N CYS A 17 -5.77 2.09 -14.23
CA CYS A 17 -4.74 2.17 -13.23
C CYS A 17 -3.81 0.97 -13.44
N PRO A 18 -2.49 1.17 -13.60
CA PRO A 18 -1.56 0.06 -13.73
C PRO A 18 -1.45 -0.73 -12.42
N CYS A 19 -0.88 -1.93 -12.48
CA CYS A 19 -0.49 -2.64 -11.27
C CYS A 19 0.64 -1.88 -10.56
N MET A 20 0.53 -1.72 -9.25
CA MET A 20 1.63 -1.17 -8.46
C MET A 20 2.81 -2.14 -8.45
N VAL A 21 4.00 -1.63 -8.72
CA VAL A 21 5.26 -2.37 -8.70
C VAL A 21 6.04 -1.94 -7.46
N VAL A 22 6.26 -2.88 -6.55
CA VAL A 22 7.07 -2.64 -5.35
C VAL A 22 8.52 -3.00 -5.64
N ASP A 23 9.43 -2.09 -5.35
CA ASP A 23 10.88 -2.36 -5.41
C ASP A 23 11.29 -3.23 -4.23
N THR A 24 11.71 -4.46 -4.53
CA THR A 24 12.01 -5.47 -3.50
C THR A 24 13.17 -5.06 -2.59
N PRO A 25 14.31 -4.54 -3.08
CA PRO A 25 15.38 -4.03 -2.23
C PRO A 25 14.89 -2.90 -1.30
N LEU A 26 14.17 -1.93 -1.84
CA LEU A 26 13.63 -0.81 -1.05
C LEU A 26 12.63 -1.29 0.00
N ALA A 27 11.79 -2.27 -0.31
CA ALA A 27 10.86 -2.88 0.64
C ALA A 27 11.60 -3.57 1.80
N GLY A 28 12.71 -4.26 1.52
CA GLY A 28 13.57 -4.86 2.53
C GLY A 28 14.19 -3.81 3.46
N ASN A 29 14.70 -2.71 2.90
CA ASN A 29 15.22 -1.58 3.67
C ASN A 29 14.12 -0.94 4.52
N ALA A 30 12.95 -0.70 3.93
CA ALA A 30 11.80 -0.15 4.63
C ALA A 30 11.39 -0.99 5.84
N LEU A 31 11.30 -2.32 5.68
CA LEU A 31 10.99 -3.23 6.78
C LEU A 31 12.05 -3.15 7.89
N THR A 32 13.32 -3.07 7.54
CA THR A 32 14.42 -2.91 8.48
C THR A 32 14.28 -1.60 9.27
N TYR A 33 14.10 -0.48 8.58
CA TYR A 33 13.97 0.84 9.21
C TYR A 33 12.71 0.93 10.08
N MET A 34 11.60 0.36 9.64
CA MET A 34 10.38 0.34 10.44
C MET A 34 10.52 -0.58 11.67
N THR A 35 11.26 -1.67 11.55
CA THR A 35 11.55 -2.55 12.70
C THR A 35 12.44 -1.84 13.72
N GLU A 36 13.41 -1.04 13.28
CA GLU A 36 14.21 -0.20 14.17
C GLU A 36 13.36 0.84 14.91
N LEU A 37 12.41 1.47 14.21
CA LEU A 37 11.56 2.53 14.76
C LEU A 37 10.43 1.99 15.65
N LEU A 38 9.74 0.96 15.20
CA LEU A 38 8.47 0.49 15.79
C LEU A 38 8.58 -0.91 16.43
N GLY A 39 9.73 -1.55 16.32
CA GLY A 39 9.94 -2.89 16.86
C GLY A 39 8.96 -3.90 16.26
N LYS A 40 8.24 -4.61 17.13
CA LYS A 40 7.25 -5.62 16.73
C LYS A 40 6.00 -5.03 16.05
N GLY A 41 5.86 -3.71 16.02
CA GLY A 41 4.79 -3.02 15.30
C GLY A 41 4.97 -3.06 13.79
N ALA A 42 6.19 -3.24 13.30
CA ALA A 42 6.46 -3.39 11.86
C ALA A 42 6.28 -4.85 11.43
N MET A 43 5.57 -5.07 10.32
CA MET A 43 5.27 -6.40 9.82
C MET A 43 5.33 -6.46 8.29
N ASP A 44 6.00 -7.48 7.77
CA ASP A 44 5.92 -7.85 6.37
C ASP A 44 4.57 -8.52 6.08
N MET A 45 3.80 -7.93 5.18
CA MET A 45 2.49 -8.46 4.78
C MET A 45 2.59 -9.55 3.69
N THR A 46 3.73 -9.72 3.05
CA THR A 46 3.93 -10.68 1.96
C THR A 46 3.54 -12.13 2.34
N PRO A 47 3.89 -12.64 3.53
CA PRO A 47 3.49 -13.98 3.94
C PRO A 47 1.97 -14.14 4.08
N LEU A 48 1.25 -13.09 4.46
CA LEU A 48 -0.21 -13.11 4.63
C LEU A 48 -0.95 -13.17 3.29
N THR A 49 -0.38 -12.58 2.25
CA THR A 49 -0.95 -12.60 0.90
C THR A 49 -0.48 -13.80 0.09
N GLY A 50 0.49 -14.57 0.59
CA GLY A 50 1.18 -15.64 -0.16
C GLY A 50 1.92 -15.10 -1.38
N GLY A 51 2.33 -13.83 -1.36
CA GLY A 51 2.99 -13.14 -2.47
C GLY A 51 2.07 -12.85 -3.65
N LYS A 52 0.76 -13.03 -3.49
CA LYS A 52 -0.21 -12.72 -4.56
C LYS A 52 -0.53 -11.23 -4.59
N PRO A 53 -0.71 -10.65 -5.78
CA PRO A 53 -1.18 -9.28 -5.90
C PRO A 53 -2.52 -9.11 -5.19
N GLY A 54 -2.69 -8.01 -4.47
CA GLY A 54 -3.98 -7.59 -3.94
C GLY A 54 -4.93 -7.19 -5.07
N GLY A 55 -6.24 -7.40 -4.89
CA GLY A 55 -7.25 -6.78 -5.76
C GLY A 55 -7.49 -5.34 -5.31
N GLY A 56 -7.59 -4.42 -6.26
CA GLY A 56 -7.84 -3.01 -6.00
C GLY A 56 -7.07 -2.12 -6.95
N SER A 57 -7.37 -0.84 -6.91
CA SER A 57 -6.70 0.21 -7.68
C SER A 57 -6.10 1.23 -6.71
N GLU A 58 -4.92 1.72 -7.04
CA GLU A 58 -4.19 2.71 -6.27
C GLU A 58 -3.43 3.60 -7.24
N ASP A 59 -3.69 4.89 -7.23
CA ASP A 59 -3.09 5.86 -8.17
C ASP A 59 -1.58 6.03 -7.95
N PHE A 60 -1.06 5.75 -6.76
CA PHE A 60 0.37 5.66 -6.50
C PHE A 60 1.08 4.62 -7.39
N ALA A 61 0.32 3.70 -8.01
CA ALA A 61 0.85 2.78 -8.99
C ALA A 61 1.55 3.49 -10.16
N PHE A 62 1.06 4.65 -10.61
CA PHE A 62 1.74 5.44 -11.65
C PHE A 62 3.15 5.88 -11.21
N VAL A 63 3.30 6.30 -9.95
CA VAL A 63 4.62 6.66 -9.39
C VAL A 63 5.56 5.45 -9.37
N SER A 64 5.03 4.26 -9.08
CA SER A 64 5.81 3.02 -9.02
C SER A 64 6.40 2.58 -10.37
N HIS A 65 5.90 3.09 -11.48
CA HIS A 65 6.45 2.84 -12.81
C HIS A 65 7.54 3.85 -13.21
N GLU A 66 7.66 4.96 -12.49
CA GLU A 66 8.64 6.01 -12.78
C GLU A 66 9.88 5.92 -11.87
N VAL A 67 9.69 5.51 -10.62
CA VAL A 67 10.76 5.44 -9.62
C VAL A 67 10.57 4.23 -8.70
N PRO A 68 11.66 3.70 -8.10
CA PRO A 68 11.55 2.65 -7.09
C PRO A 68 10.66 3.11 -5.92
N THR A 69 9.66 2.31 -5.59
CA THR A 69 8.68 2.63 -4.54
C THR A 69 8.43 1.47 -3.59
N VAL A 70 7.98 1.81 -2.40
CA VAL A 70 7.39 0.90 -1.43
C VAL A 70 6.10 1.51 -0.88
N SER A 71 5.08 0.69 -0.68
CA SER A 71 3.83 1.09 -0.03
C SER A 71 3.75 0.49 1.36
N MET A 72 3.36 1.30 2.32
CA MET A 72 3.19 0.89 3.71
C MET A 72 1.78 1.20 4.17
N PHE A 73 1.23 0.35 5.03
CA PHE A 73 -0.07 0.55 5.65
C PHE A 73 0.12 0.85 7.14
N LEU A 74 -0.53 1.90 7.60
CA LEU A 74 -0.63 2.22 9.02
C LEU A 74 -1.97 1.69 9.54
N THR A 75 -1.93 0.81 10.54
CA THR A 75 -3.15 0.35 11.21
C THR A 75 -3.67 1.44 12.14
N ALA A 76 -4.87 1.93 11.89
CA ALA A 76 -5.47 3.03 12.63
C ALA A 76 -6.73 2.58 13.37
N GLY A 77 -6.54 1.76 14.40
CA GLY A 77 -7.57 1.21 15.25
C GLY A 77 -7.83 -0.28 15.04
N ASN A 78 -8.55 -0.88 15.96
CA ASN A 78 -8.93 -2.29 15.90
C ASN A 78 -10.40 -2.50 16.31
N ALA A 79 -10.96 -3.67 15.96
CA ALA A 79 -12.38 -3.97 16.18
C ALA A 79 -12.79 -3.98 17.67
N ASN A 80 -11.87 -4.33 18.58
CA ASN A 80 -12.16 -4.37 20.02
C ASN A 80 -12.34 -2.97 20.62
N GLU A 81 -11.79 -1.95 19.95
CA GLU A 81 -11.89 -0.54 20.32
C GLU A 81 -13.00 0.19 19.55
N GLY A 82 -13.80 -0.53 18.79
CA GLY A 82 -14.94 0.01 18.06
C GLY A 82 -14.65 0.45 16.61
N TYR A 83 -13.43 0.20 16.10
CA TYR A 83 -13.05 0.45 14.72
C TYR A 83 -13.40 -0.79 13.86
N THR A 84 -14.71 -1.01 13.64
CA THR A 84 -15.22 -2.26 13.06
C THR A 84 -15.40 -2.21 11.55
N TYR A 85 -15.32 -1.02 10.96
CA TYR A 85 -15.53 -0.83 9.54
C TYR A 85 -14.19 -0.58 8.83
N GLY A 86 -13.95 -1.32 7.75
CA GLY A 86 -12.75 -1.13 6.93
C GLY A 86 -12.77 0.14 6.09
N GLN A 87 -11.63 0.44 5.50
CA GLN A 87 -11.46 1.53 4.53
C GLN A 87 -12.52 1.47 3.42
N HIS A 88 -12.98 2.60 2.94
CA HIS A 88 -14.07 2.79 1.97
C HIS A 88 -15.49 2.49 2.48
N HIS A 89 -15.68 2.04 3.71
CA HIS A 89 -17.01 1.90 4.28
C HIS A 89 -17.55 3.28 4.75
N PRO A 90 -18.85 3.63 4.54
CA PRO A 90 -19.38 4.96 4.92
C PRO A 90 -19.37 5.25 6.43
N LYS A 91 -19.16 4.23 7.26
CA LYS A 91 -19.04 4.37 8.73
C LYS A 91 -17.61 4.16 9.23
N VAL A 92 -16.62 4.18 8.33
CA VAL A 92 -15.23 4.02 8.73
C VAL A 92 -14.82 5.12 9.72
N LYS A 93 -14.03 4.74 10.68
CA LYS A 93 -13.36 5.63 11.64
C LYS A 93 -11.90 5.24 11.73
N PHE A 94 -11.06 6.21 11.98
CA PHE A 94 -9.63 6.02 12.21
C PHE A 94 -9.27 6.52 13.61
N ASP A 95 -8.32 5.86 14.22
CA ASP A 95 -7.73 6.32 15.47
C ASP A 95 -6.65 7.36 15.16
N ASP A 96 -6.96 8.62 15.41
CA ASP A 96 -6.05 9.74 15.16
C ASP A 96 -4.78 9.68 16.04
N SER A 97 -4.81 8.91 17.13
CA SER A 97 -3.66 8.77 18.02
C SER A 97 -2.44 8.13 17.36
N VAL A 98 -2.61 7.42 16.22
CA VAL A 98 -1.51 6.79 15.48
C VAL A 98 -0.90 7.69 14.39
N LEU A 99 -1.44 8.87 14.13
CA LEU A 99 -0.96 9.76 13.06
C LEU A 99 0.49 10.20 13.25
N PHE A 100 0.92 10.36 14.51
CA PHE A 100 2.32 10.69 14.78
C PHE A 100 3.28 9.56 14.38
N GLU A 101 2.86 8.29 14.47
CA GLU A 101 3.66 7.14 14.04
C GLU A 101 3.85 7.15 12.53
N GLY A 102 2.80 7.48 11.77
CA GLY A 102 2.89 7.67 10.33
C GLY A 102 3.87 8.78 9.94
N SER A 103 3.81 9.91 10.63
CA SER A 103 4.73 11.04 10.42
C SER A 103 6.17 10.64 10.75
N ALA A 104 6.37 9.94 11.87
CA ALA A 104 7.68 9.44 12.27
C ALA A 104 8.23 8.42 11.28
N ALA A 105 7.39 7.53 10.73
CA ALA A 105 7.76 6.55 9.72
C ALA A 105 8.32 7.22 8.46
N TYR A 106 7.63 8.23 7.90
CA TYR A 106 8.12 8.98 6.75
C TYR A 106 9.46 9.67 7.03
N ALA A 107 9.56 10.36 8.15
CA ALA A 107 10.81 11.07 8.53
C ALA A 107 11.97 10.09 8.73
N TYR A 108 11.74 8.98 9.40
CA TYR A 108 12.76 7.99 9.67
C TYR A 108 13.22 7.26 8.41
N MET A 109 12.29 6.90 7.53
CA MET A 109 12.59 6.32 6.22
C MET A 109 13.52 7.22 5.41
N ALA A 110 13.17 8.50 5.29
CA ALA A 110 14.00 9.47 4.56
C ALA A 110 15.38 9.62 5.19
N LEU A 111 15.45 9.74 6.51
CA LEU A 111 16.71 9.88 7.24
C LEU A 111 17.63 8.69 7.04
N ARG A 112 17.10 7.48 7.22
CA ARG A 112 17.89 6.23 7.11
C ARG A 112 18.37 6.02 5.68
N TRP A 113 17.48 6.24 4.71
CA TRP A 113 17.83 6.13 3.30
C TRP A 113 18.95 7.08 2.90
N LEU A 114 18.89 8.36 3.31
CA LEU A 114 19.91 9.36 3.03
C LEU A 114 21.25 9.06 3.75
N GLN A 115 21.23 8.42 4.90
CA GLN A 115 22.44 8.01 5.60
C GLN A 115 23.20 6.90 4.87
N GLU A 116 22.48 6.00 4.20
CA GLU A 116 23.03 4.84 3.49
C GLU A 116 23.39 5.13 2.03
N HIS A 117 22.84 6.20 1.44
CA HIS A 117 23.02 6.57 0.03
C HIS A 117 23.71 7.94 -0.14
N LYS A 118 24.80 8.14 0.60
CA LYS A 118 25.64 9.37 0.52
C LYS A 118 26.52 9.35 -0.72
#